data_e30d3d9fcb44a784996f4edcc5ca51d7
#
_entry.id   e30d3d9fcb44a784996f4edcc5ca51d7
#
_cell.length_a   1.000
_cell.length_b   1.000
_cell.length_c   1.000
_cell.angle_alpha   90.00
_cell.angle_beta   90.00
_cell.angle_gamma   90.00
#
_symmetry.space_group_name_H-M   'P 1'
#
loop_
_entity.id
_entity.type
_entity.pdbx_description
1 polymer ?
#
loop_
_entity_poly.entity_id
_entity_poly.type
_entity_poly.pdbx_seq_one_letter_code
_entity_poly.pdbx_strand_id
1 'polypeptide(L)'
;MLSPCVSGDTTMDIERTFVMIKPDGVQRGLIGEIIARFEKKGIKLVAMKLVTVSRDLAEKHYGVHKGKPFFEPTVKYITSSPVVAMVLEGVNAIDMVRGMMGKTNPQEAAMGTIRGDYGQFIGRNIVHGSDGPETAAFEINLWFTPKEISSYKRIDEAWLTE
;
A
#
# COMPACT_ATOMS: atom_id res chain seq x y z
N MET A 1 -23.34 -41.81 -14.55
CA MET A 1 -22.32 -41.02 -15.20
C MET A 1 -22.05 -39.80 -14.29
N LEU A 2 -20.92 -39.84 -13.58
CA LEU A 2 -20.46 -38.76 -12.72
C LEU A 2 -19.57 -37.88 -13.57
N SER A 3 -19.96 -36.61 -13.72
CA SER A 3 -19.12 -35.60 -14.37
C SER A 3 -17.84 -35.39 -13.56
N PRO A 4 -16.67 -35.25 -14.21
CA PRO A 4 -15.44 -34.93 -13.48
C PRO A 4 -15.53 -33.51 -12.93
N CYS A 5 -15.28 -33.38 -11.63
CA CYS A 5 -14.96 -32.11 -11.00
C CYS A 5 -13.75 -31.51 -11.70
N VAL A 6 -13.92 -30.41 -12.37
CA VAL A 6 -12.82 -29.60 -12.88
C VAL A 6 -12.16 -29.00 -11.65
N SER A 7 -11.03 -29.58 -11.24
CA SER A 7 -10.10 -28.95 -10.30
C SER A 7 -9.49 -27.75 -11.00
N GLY A 8 -10.10 -26.60 -10.84
CA GLY A 8 -9.44 -25.34 -11.15
C GLY A 8 -8.26 -25.18 -10.21
N ASP A 9 -7.07 -25.38 -10.74
CA ASP A 9 -5.82 -25.04 -10.07
C ASP A 9 -5.76 -23.50 -9.98
N THR A 10 -6.38 -22.96 -8.95
CA THR A 10 -6.19 -21.57 -8.55
C THR A 10 -4.87 -21.51 -7.80
N THR A 11 -3.77 -21.46 -8.54
CA THR A 11 -2.50 -21.00 -8.00
C THR A 11 -2.75 -19.61 -7.44
N MET A 12 -2.77 -19.51 -6.11
CA MET A 12 -2.91 -18.22 -5.43
C MET A 12 -1.65 -17.42 -5.71
N ASP A 13 -1.77 -16.37 -6.53
CA ASP A 13 -0.65 -15.50 -6.87
C ASP A 13 -0.21 -14.68 -5.66
N ILE A 14 0.99 -14.97 -5.18
CA ILE A 14 1.65 -14.13 -4.16
C ILE A 14 2.17 -12.89 -4.85
N GLU A 15 1.67 -11.75 -4.43
CA GLU A 15 2.03 -10.43 -4.97
C GLU A 15 2.71 -9.57 -3.92
N ARG A 16 3.51 -8.61 -4.39
CA ARG A 16 4.02 -7.49 -3.61
C ARG A 16 3.36 -6.21 -4.03
N THR A 17 3.10 -5.33 -3.08
CA THR A 17 2.57 -4.00 -3.33
C THR A 17 3.33 -2.96 -2.51
N PHE A 18 3.44 -1.75 -3.07
CA PHE A 18 3.99 -0.61 -2.35
C PHE A 18 2.87 0.10 -1.61
N VAL A 19 3.13 0.44 -0.35
CA VAL A 19 2.22 1.23 0.49
C VAL A 19 3.00 2.35 1.15
N MET A 20 2.39 3.51 1.24
CA MET A 20 2.96 4.64 1.95
C MET A 20 1.94 5.21 2.93
N ILE A 21 2.35 5.38 4.19
CA ILE A 21 1.60 6.21 5.13
C ILE A 21 2.07 7.63 4.89
N LYS A 22 1.16 8.48 4.44
CA LYS A 22 1.42 9.86 4.05
C LYS A 22 1.72 10.76 5.26
N PRO A 23 2.21 11.98 5.05
CA PRO A 23 2.55 12.87 6.15
C PRO A 23 1.45 13.07 7.18
N ASP A 24 0.20 13.18 6.75
CA ASP A 24 -0.95 13.33 7.67
C ASP A 24 -1.15 12.08 8.55
N GLY A 25 -1.00 10.88 8.01
CA GLY A 25 -1.08 9.65 8.78
C GLY A 25 0.04 9.54 9.83
N VAL A 26 1.25 9.97 9.49
CA VAL A 26 2.39 10.02 10.41
C VAL A 26 2.16 11.05 11.51
N GLN A 27 1.81 12.29 11.13
CA GLN A 27 1.59 13.38 12.08
C GLN A 27 0.41 13.13 13.03
N ARG A 28 -0.59 12.39 12.58
CA ARG A 28 -1.75 12.01 13.40
C ARG A 28 -1.49 10.79 14.29
N GLY A 29 -0.30 10.20 14.25
CA GLY A 29 0.04 9.03 15.08
C GLY A 29 -0.67 7.75 14.68
N LEU A 30 -1.00 7.59 13.38
CA LEU A 30 -1.74 6.44 12.86
C LEU A 30 -0.86 5.31 12.33
N ILE A 31 0.47 5.43 12.42
CA ILE A 31 1.41 4.41 11.88
C ILE A 31 1.09 3.02 12.44
N GLY A 32 1.04 2.90 13.75
CA GLY A 32 0.82 1.61 14.41
C GLY A 32 -0.54 0.99 14.07
N GLU A 33 -1.59 1.80 14.05
CA GLU A 33 -2.94 1.34 13.71
C GLU A 33 -3.03 0.83 12.26
N ILE A 34 -2.44 1.54 11.32
CA ILE A 34 -2.47 1.16 9.90
C ILE A 34 -1.68 -0.13 9.67
N ILE A 35 -0.46 -0.23 10.22
CA ILE A 35 0.36 -1.44 10.11
C ILE A 35 -0.35 -2.63 10.78
N ALA A 36 -0.93 -2.43 11.96
CA ALA A 36 -1.65 -3.47 12.67
C ALA A 36 -2.81 -4.05 11.84
N ARG A 37 -3.52 -3.23 11.08
CA ARG A 37 -4.59 -3.70 10.19
C ARG A 37 -4.06 -4.63 9.11
N PHE A 38 -2.94 -4.31 8.47
CA PHE A 38 -2.32 -5.19 7.49
C PHE A 38 -1.81 -6.49 8.11
N GLU A 39 -1.13 -6.41 9.24
CA GLU A 39 -0.63 -7.60 9.95
C GLU A 39 -1.77 -8.51 10.41
N LYS A 40 -2.83 -7.97 10.98
CA LYS A 40 -4.02 -8.75 11.41
C LYS A 40 -4.74 -9.41 10.25
N LYS A 41 -4.68 -8.81 9.06
CA LYS A 41 -5.22 -9.42 7.83
C LYS A 41 -4.35 -10.59 7.34
N GLY A 42 -3.17 -10.77 7.89
CA GLY A 42 -2.21 -11.80 7.47
C GLY A 42 -1.27 -11.36 6.34
N ILE A 43 -1.31 -10.10 5.96
CA ILE A 43 -0.41 -9.56 4.92
C ILE A 43 0.98 -9.40 5.53
N LYS A 44 1.99 -9.91 4.82
CA LYS A 44 3.38 -9.90 5.28
C LYS A 44 4.07 -8.57 4.99
N LEU A 45 4.70 -7.99 6.01
CA LEU A 45 5.57 -6.83 5.87
C LEU A 45 6.98 -7.31 5.49
N VAL A 46 7.47 -6.94 4.32
CA VAL A 46 8.80 -7.37 3.82
C VAL A 46 9.81 -6.22 3.73
N ALA A 47 9.37 -4.97 3.76
CA ALA A 47 10.24 -3.81 3.86
C ALA A 47 9.49 -2.64 4.48
N MET A 48 10.18 -1.83 5.28
CA MET A 48 9.62 -0.63 5.90
C MET A 48 10.73 0.37 6.22
N LYS A 49 10.45 1.65 5.99
CA LYS A 49 11.31 2.75 6.44
C LYS A 49 10.54 4.04 6.68
N LEU A 50 10.95 4.79 7.68
CA LEU A 50 10.53 6.17 7.90
C LEU A 50 11.48 7.08 7.13
N VAL A 51 10.97 7.88 6.23
CA VAL A 51 11.80 8.69 5.32
C VAL A 51 11.20 10.08 5.08
N THR A 52 12.07 11.10 5.05
CA THR A 52 11.71 12.41 4.53
C THR A 52 11.89 12.39 3.01
N VAL A 53 10.80 12.62 2.30
CA VAL A 53 10.78 12.49 0.84
C VAL A 53 11.48 13.67 0.20
N SER A 54 12.48 13.41 -0.65
CA SER A 54 13.09 14.46 -1.46
C SER A 54 12.15 14.91 -2.58
N ARG A 55 12.34 16.13 -3.08
CA ARG A 55 11.55 16.62 -4.22
C ARG A 55 11.72 15.71 -5.45
N ASP A 56 12.94 15.28 -5.73
CA ASP A 56 13.24 14.38 -6.86
C ASP A 56 12.47 13.06 -6.75
N LEU A 57 12.46 12.44 -5.58
CA LEU A 57 11.71 11.21 -5.35
C LEU A 57 10.19 11.41 -5.50
N ALA A 58 9.67 12.51 -4.95
CA ALA A 58 8.25 12.87 -5.08
C ALA A 58 7.85 13.09 -6.55
N GLU A 59 8.67 13.81 -7.30
CA GLU A 59 8.42 14.07 -8.73
C GLU A 59 8.48 12.78 -9.58
N LYS A 60 9.37 11.87 -9.25
CA LYS A 60 9.41 10.55 -9.91
C LYS A 60 8.19 9.70 -9.58
N HIS A 61 7.79 9.69 -8.32
CA HIS A 61 6.63 8.91 -7.86
C HIS A 61 5.33 9.39 -8.50
N TYR A 62 5.13 10.70 -8.59
CA TYR A 62 3.95 11.33 -9.19
C TYR A 62 4.14 11.77 -10.65
N GLY A 63 5.17 11.27 -11.32
CA GLY A 63 5.57 11.71 -12.67
C GLY A 63 4.48 11.62 -13.72
N VAL A 64 3.59 10.64 -13.64
CA VAL A 64 2.42 10.48 -14.51
C VAL A 64 1.42 11.64 -14.42
N HIS A 65 1.51 12.44 -13.34
CA HIS A 65 0.65 13.60 -13.10
C HIS A 65 1.31 14.94 -13.41
N LYS A 66 2.56 14.92 -13.90
CA LYS A 66 3.32 16.14 -14.23
C LYS A 66 2.53 16.98 -15.25
N GLY A 67 2.43 18.27 -14.97
CA GLY A 67 1.65 19.20 -15.76
C GLY A 67 0.17 19.33 -15.38
N LYS A 68 -0.33 18.49 -14.49
CA LYS A 68 -1.69 18.65 -13.96
C LYS A 68 -1.73 19.64 -12.79
N PRO A 69 -2.86 20.38 -12.59
CA PRO A 69 -2.95 21.42 -11.55
C PRO A 69 -2.66 20.92 -10.13
N PHE A 70 -2.92 19.67 -9.82
CA PHE A 70 -2.70 19.09 -8.49
C PHE A 70 -1.27 18.55 -8.26
N PHE A 71 -0.40 18.56 -9.29
CA PHE A 71 0.95 18.00 -9.18
C PHE A 71 1.81 18.74 -8.15
N GLU A 72 1.96 20.06 -8.28
CA GLU A 72 2.77 20.86 -7.34
C GLU A 72 2.21 20.82 -5.89
N PRO A 73 0.90 20.99 -5.66
CA PRO A 73 0.36 20.81 -4.31
C PRO A 73 0.64 19.41 -3.73
N THR A 74 0.58 18.35 -4.53
CA THR A 74 0.86 16.99 -4.10
C THR A 74 2.33 16.81 -3.74
N VAL A 75 3.25 17.29 -4.57
CA VAL A 75 4.70 17.27 -4.30
C VAL A 75 5.02 18.04 -3.01
N LYS A 76 4.47 19.23 -2.86
CA LYS A 76 4.65 20.05 -1.65
C LYS A 76 4.14 19.33 -0.40
N TYR A 77 2.99 18.69 -0.50
CA TYR A 77 2.40 17.94 0.61
C TYR A 77 3.26 16.73 1.01
N ILE A 78 3.63 15.89 0.06
CA ILE A 78 4.36 14.64 0.35
C ILE A 78 5.78 14.89 0.87
N THR A 79 6.37 16.03 0.55
CA THR A 79 7.70 16.44 1.04
C THR A 79 7.66 17.24 2.36
N SER A 80 6.47 17.54 2.87
CA SER A 80 6.29 18.44 4.02
C SER A 80 6.66 17.83 5.36
N SER A 81 6.63 16.51 5.49
CA SER A 81 6.90 15.76 6.71
C SER A 81 7.25 14.32 6.38
N PRO A 82 7.85 13.54 7.30
CA PRO A 82 8.17 12.15 7.05
C PRO A 82 6.97 11.30 6.65
N VAL A 83 7.23 10.27 5.88
CA VAL A 83 6.29 9.23 5.49
C VAL A 83 6.81 7.87 5.94
N VAL A 84 5.95 6.87 6.07
CA VAL A 84 6.37 5.48 6.21
C VAL A 84 6.15 4.79 4.86
N ALA A 85 7.24 4.40 4.21
CA ALA A 85 7.20 3.59 3.00
C ALA A 85 7.33 2.12 3.38
N MET A 86 6.55 1.25 2.75
CA MET A 86 6.59 -0.19 3.02
C MET A 86 6.29 -1.02 1.78
N VAL A 87 6.78 -2.26 1.79
CA VAL A 87 6.40 -3.29 0.83
C VAL A 87 5.67 -4.38 1.59
N LEU A 88 4.47 -4.68 1.12
CA LEU A 88 3.60 -5.73 1.65
C LEU A 88 3.51 -6.88 0.65
N GLU A 89 3.44 -8.10 1.17
CA GLU A 89 3.37 -9.33 0.38
C GLU A 89 2.21 -10.21 0.84
N GLY A 90 1.46 -10.76 -0.10
CA GLY A 90 0.35 -11.66 0.19
C GLY A 90 -0.39 -12.10 -1.06
N VAL A 91 -1.40 -12.93 -0.88
CA VAL A 91 -2.28 -13.38 -1.97
C VAL A 91 -3.11 -12.19 -2.46
N ASN A 92 -3.03 -11.89 -3.77
CA ASN A 92 -3.72 -10.74 -4.37
C ASN A 92 -3.51 -9.43 -3.56
N ALA A 93 -2.27 -9.21 -3.10
CA ALA A 93 -1.97 -8.16 -2.13
C ALA A 93 -2.35 -6.76 -2.63
N ILE A 94 -2.24 -6.50 -3.93
CA ILE A 94 -2.57 -5.20 -4.51
C ILE A 94 -4.05 -4.86 -4.26
N ASP A 95 -4.95 -5.72 -4.69
CA ASP A 95 -6.40 -5.51 -4.54
C ASP A 95 -6.83 -5.59 -3.08
N MET A 96 -6.26 -6.52 -2.31
CA MET A 96 -6.56 -6.66 -0.89
C MET A 96 -6.21 -5.40 -0.10
N VAL A 97 -5.01 -4.87 -0.30
CA VAL A 97 -4.56 -3.64 0.36
C VAL A 97 -5.42 -2.44 -0.06
N ARG A 98 -5.73 -2.31 -1.34
CA ARG A 98 -6.61 -1.23 -1.83
C ARG A 98 -8.02 -1.32 -1.23
N GLY A 99 -8.57 -2.52 -1.10
CA GLY A 99 -9.85 -2.74 -0.42
C GLY A 99 -9.81 -2.31 1.06
N MET A 100 -8.71 -2.59 1.76
CA MET A 100 -8.51 -2.17 3.15
C MET A 100 -8.31 -0.65 3.28
N MET A 101 -7.70 -0.01 2.29
CA MET A 101 -7.52 1.45 2.27
C MET A 101 -8.85 2.19 2.04
N GLY A 102 -9.72 1.63 1.23
CA GLY A 102 -10.97 2.26 0.81
C GLY A 102 -10.81 3.23 -0.37
N LYS A 103 -11.93 3.79 -0.81
CA LYS A 103 -11.97 4.75 -1.92
C LYS A 103 -11.04 5.95 -1.68
N THR A 104 -10.53 6.52 -2.76
CA THR A 104 -9.58 7.65 -2.73
C THR A 104 -10.13 8.86 -1.97
N ASN A 105 -11.41 9.17 -2.17
CA ASN A 105 -12.09 10.19 -1.36
C ASN A 105 -12.58 9.57 -0.04
N PRO A 106 -12.06 9.99 1.13
CA PRO A 106 -12.47 9.45 2.42
C PRO A 106 -13.98 9.56 2.69
N GLN A 107 -14.64 10.60 2.18
CA GLN A 107 -16.09 10.80 2.36
C GLN A 107 -16.93 9.72 1.66
N GLU A 108 -16.37 9.07 0.65
CA GLU A 108 -16.99 7.98 -0.10
C GLU A 108 -16.49 6.60 0.32
N ALA A 109 -15.47 6.57 1.17
CA ALA A 109 -14.88 5.31 1.64
C ALA A 109 -15.79 4.66 2.68
N ALA A 110 -15.95 3.34 2.57
CA ALA A 110 -16.78 2.59 3.51
C ALA A 110 -16.15 2.61 4.92
N MET A 111 -17.00 2.64 5.93
CA MET A 111 -16.58 2.44 7.32
C MET A 111 -15.91 1.07 7.46
N GLY A 112 -14.87 0.99 8.27
CA GLY A 112 -14.00 -0.18 8.39
C GLY A 112 -12.77 -0.13 7.48
N THR A 113 -12.77 0.69 6.44
CA THR A 113 -11.56 0.99 5.67
C THR A 113 -10.73 2.06 6.36
N ILE A 114 -9.43 2.11 6.06
CA ILE A 114 -8.52 3.10 6.66
C ILE A 114 -9.02 4.53 6.41
N ARG A 115 -9.37 4.84 5.17
CA ARG A 115 -9.87 6.17 4.80
C ARG A 115 -11.26 6.45 5.34
N GLY A 116 -12.12 5.44 5.37
CA GLY A 116 -13.47 5.57 5.92
C GLY A 116 -13.47 5.84 7.41
N ASP A 117 -12.56 5.23 8.15
CA ASP A 117 -12.48 5.38 9.61
C ASP A 117 -11.73 6.66 10.02
N TYR A 118 -10.71 7.07 9.28
CA TYR A 118 -9.79 8.12 9.72
C TYR A 118 -9.71 9.35 8.83
N GLY A 119 -10.10 9.25 7.56
CA GLY A 119 -10.01 10.35 6.61
C GLY A 119 -11.25 11.24 6.61
N GLN A 120 -11.06 12.53 6.32
CA GLN A 120 -12.15 13.50 6.14
C GLN A 120 -12.10 14.21 4.79
N PHE A 121 -10.91 14.30 4.19
CA PHE A 121 -10.68 15.12 3.02
C PHE A 121 -9.75 14.43 2.01
N ILE A 122 -10.08 14.52 0.73
CA ILE A 122 -9.35 13.84 -0.33
C ILE A 122 -7.87 14.23 -0.41
N GLY A 123 -7.53 15.48 -0.15
CA GLY A 123 -6.16 15.98 -0.12
C GLY A 123 -5.35 15.54 1.10
N ARG A 124 -5.98 14.88 2.07
CA ARG A 124 -5.39 14.34 3.30
C ARG A 124 -5.98 12.96 3.56
N ASN A 125 -5.70 12.02 2.65
CA ASN A 125 -6.32 10.70 2.64
C ASN A 125 -5.42 9.57 3.18
N ILE A 126 -4.42 9.91 3.97
CA ILE A 126 -3.67 9.07 4.93
C ILE A 126 -2.69 8.11 4.30
N VAL A 127 -3.10 7.37 3.29
CA VAL A 127 -2.32 6.26 2.72
C VAL A 127 -2.31 6.31 1.19
N HIS A 128 -1.27 5.72 0.63
CA HIS A 128 -1.15 5.40 -0.78
C HIS A 128 -0.88 3.91 -0.93
N GLY A 129 -1.44 3.29 -1.94
CA GLY A 129 -1.13 1.91 -2.35
C GLY A 129 -1.09 1.82 -3.87
N SER A 130 -0.19 0.99 -4.39
CA SER A 130 -0.09 0.76 -5.83
C SER A 130 -1.43 0.28 -6.40
N ASP A 131 -1.76 0.70 -7.61
CA ASP A 131 -3.06 0.45 -8.25
C ASP A 131 -3.07 -0.76 -9.21
N GLY A 132 -1.91 -1.35 -9.45
CA GLY A 132 -1.77 -2.51 -10.31
C GLY A 132 -0.37 -3.10 -10.27
N PRO A 133 -0.13 -4.27 -10.92
CA PRO A 133 1.15 -4.96 -10.90
C PRO A 133 2.32 -4.12 -11.46
N GLU A 134 2.12 -3.40 -12.54
CA GLU A 134 3.15 -2.54 -13.15
C GLU A 134 3.52 -1.38 -12.24
N THR A 135 2.51 -0.71 -11.68
CA THR A 135 2.71 0.39 -10.72
C THR A 135 3.40 -0.11 -9.46
N ALA A 136 3.01 -1.28 -8.94
CA ALA A 136 3.65 -1.89 -7.79
C ALA A 136 5.14 -2.15 -8.04
N ALA A 137 5.49 -2.76 -9.16
CA ALA A 137 6.88 -3.02 -9.52
C ALA A 137 7.69 -1.72 -9.66
N PHE A 138 7.13 -0.71 -10.32
CA PHE A 138 7.76 0.59 -10.48
C PHE A 138 7.99 1.28 -9.12
N GLU A 139 6.97 1.37 -8.29
CA GLU A 139 7.05 2.05 -6.99
C GLU A 139 7.98 1.34 -6.01
N ILE A 140 7.93 0.01 -5.95
CA ILE A 140 8.86 -0.77 -5.13
C ILE A 140 10.32 -0.49 -5.53
N ASN A 141 10.63 -0.54 -6.82
CA ASN A 141 11.98 -0.30 -7.32
C ASN A 141 12.43 1.16 -7.14
N LEU A 142 11.50 2.11 -7.16
CA LEU A 142 11.79 3.52 -6.93
C LEU A 142 12.16 3.82 -5.47
N TRP A 143 11.47 3.16 -4.53
CA TRP A 143 11.59 3.45 -3.10
C TRP A 143 12.55 2.52 -2.36
N PHE A 144 12.77 1.31 -2.83
CA PHE A 144 13.59 0.29 -2.14
C PHE A 144 14.64 -0.32 -3.06
N THR A 145 15.81 -0.57 -2.48
CA THR A 145 16.79 -1.46 -3.11
C THR A 145 16.45 -2.92 -2.79
N PRO A 146 16.91 -3.90 -3.59
CA PRO A 146 16.68 -5.32 -3.28
C PRO A 146 17.19 -5.74 -1.90
N LYS A 147 18.26 -5.12 -1.39
CA LYS A 147 18.83 -5.40 -0.06
C LYS A 147 17.94 -4.94 1.10
N GLU A 148 17.06 -3.98 0.85
CA GLU A 148 16.13 -3.48 1.87
C GLU A 148 14.88 -4.34 2.00
N ILE A 149 14.68 -5.32 1.09
CA ILE A 149 13.52 -6.21 1.10
C ILE A 149 13.93 -7.55 1.72
N SER A 150 13.30 -7.89 2.84
CA SER A 150 13.54 -9.14 3.55
C SER A 150 12.77 -10.30 2.92
N SER A 151 13.43 -11.45 2.83
CA SER A 151 12.79 -12.72 2.45
C SER A 151 12.76 -13.63 3.67
N TYR A 152 11.56 -13.97 4.13
CA TYR A 152 11.38 -14.85 5.30
C TYR A 152 10.02 -15.54 5.24
N LYS A 153 9.91 -16.66 5.95
CA LYS A 153 8.67 -17.40 6.12
C LYS A 153 8.05 -17.07 7.48
N ARG A 154 6.78 -16.72 7.49
CA ARG A 154 6.03 -16.56 8.75
C ARG A 154 5.62 -17.93 9.28
N ILE A 155 5.57 -18.05 10.59
CA ILE A 155 5.17 -19.29 11.25
C ILE A 155 3.69 -19.63 11.02
N ASP A 156 2.87 -18.62 10.73
CA ASP A 156 1.42 -18.74 10.56
C ASP A 156 0.96 -18.82 9.10
N GLU A 157 1.87 -18.87 8.12
CA GLU A 157 1.50 -18.92 6.69
C GLU A 157 0.58 -20.10 6.36
N ALA A 158 0.83 -21.26 6.97
CA ALA A 158 -0.01 -22.45 6.78
C ALA A 158 -1.45 -22.31 7.32
N TRP A 159 -1.74 -21.25 8.07
CA TRP A 159 -3.07 -20.94 8.59
C TRP A 159 -3.77 -19.81 7.84
N LEU A 160 -3.10 -19.21 6.87
CA LEU A 160 -3.59 -18.09 6.09
C LEU A 160 -3.99 -18.51 4.67
N THR A 161 -3.32 -19.52 4.13
CA THR A 161 -3.53 -20.05 2.76
C THR A 161 -3.46 -21.57 2.77
N GLU A 162 -4.05 -22.20 1.76
CA GLU A 162 -3.99 -23.65 1.54
C GLU A 162 -2.71 -24.08 0.80
#